data_837c9660c5d24f91ab3b4f725371bac4
#
_entry.id   837c9660c5d24f91ab3b4f725371bac4
#
_cell.length_a   1.000
_cell.length_b   1.000
_cell.length_c   1.000
_cell.angle_alpha   90.00
_cell.angle_beta   90.00
_cell.angle_gamma   90.00
#
_symmetry.space_group_name_H-M   'P 1'
#
loop_
_entity.id
_entity.type
_entity.pdbx_description
1 polymer ?
#
loop_
_entity_poly.entity_id
_entity_poly.type
_entity_poly.pdbx_seq_one_letter_code
_entity_poly.pdbx_strand_id
1 'polypeptide(L)'
;MSILRPDLSGILPYQRPLEPPGGLRLHMNEAASDWPEEARDALMARLCKLPFHHYPERQGELTERLRQRVGAPEGGLLLGPSSSALLDLVALAGLSPGETVAYPEPGFSLYPLLIQRHGGRTRPVPVGTGFSLEPWFQALDCRQLWLTLPNNPTGAWVAPDALEPLLDAAAARPEPPLVVLDEAYAEFARATHRLAVDRYPNVLLLRTFSKALASAAWRLGYLLGDPALVAKLASLQLPYTIPAASLEALDVALDHAGAFELTVRALPERRDRLAAALTHHQVLPSEGNFLQVSPDPTHVLAEAGIKVRGLPGTDSARITVGQEAAAARVASLMGDALAPPCPRKPRRLLALDIDGVLIDADHSFMEAVRRALAELRPNLPWTDETFRAFKRFGGFNNDFRLTAGAMVLAGAFGPVDLAPLLEVAIPTMMDGYIVQIQNLEPIIQPVVQKHYAKTMLLERPLITHGELEATGWDLAVLTGRPPEELIMAWGVLGFSLPAICDAGPHLRKPQPGGLLQLADAFRAEEILFAGDTVDDGACLRAAAFLRPELTWRFAALGPDRERFAAPEDVQCATLRDLLPMLNQEALP
;
A
#
# COMPACT_ATOMS: atom_id res chain seq x y z
N MET A 1 19.41 41.80 22.26
CA MET A 1 18.26 41.53 21.34
C MET A 1 18.54 40.27 20.56
N SER A 2 17.64 39.30 20.57
CA SER A 2 17.78 38.12 19.72
C SER A 2 17.55 38.55 18.28
N ILE A 3 18.51 38.31 17.40
CA ILE A 3 18.39 38.52 15.94
C ILE A 3 17.50 37.44 15.32
N LEU A 4 17.37 36.32 16.02
CA LEU A 4 16.54 35.19 15.60
C LEU A 4 15.11 35.32 16.14
N ARG A 5 14.18 34.63 15.53
CA ARG A 5 12.78 34.52 15.95
C ARG A 5 12.72 34.17 17.45
N PRO A 6 11.96 34.91 18.27
CA PRO A 6 11.90 34.69 19.73
C PRO A 6 11.35 33.30 20.11
N ASP A 7 10.43 32.74 19.31
CA ASP A 7 9.81 31.43 19.52
C ASP A 7 10.79 30.25 19.34
N LEU A 8 11.97 30.49 18.74
CA LEU A 8 13.01 29.48 18.59
C LEU A 8 13.91 29.33 19.82
N SER A 9 13.86 30.24 20.76
CA SER A 9 14.79 30.32 21.92
C SER A 9 14.70 29.12 22.86
N GLY A 10 13.55 28.41 22.90
CA GLY A 10 13.32 27.22 23.72
C GLY A 10 13.59 25.89 23.02
N ILE A 11 13.96 25.91 21.73
CA ILE A 11 14.19 24.70 20.97
C ILE A 11 15.55 24.09 21.30
N LEU A 12 15.53 22.87 21.84
CA LEU A 12 16.75 22.11 22.11
C LEU A 12 17.21 21.36 20.87
N PRO A 13 18.53 21.28 20.60
CA PRO A 13 19.07 20.54 19.48
C PRO A 13 18.78 19.04 19.63
N TYR A 14 18.53 18.36 18.52
CA TYR A 14 18.43 16.89 18.50
C TYR A 14 19.75 16.27 18.98
N GLN A 15 19.68 15.52 20.06
CA GLN A 15 20.85 14.85 20.64
C GLN A 15 21.12 13.54 19.90
N ARG A 16 22.22 13.52 19.15
CA ARG A 16 22.72 12.27 18.56
C ARG A 16 23.33 11.39 19.64
N PRO A 17 23.05 10.09 19.67
CA PRO A 17 23.77 9.18 20.53
C PRO A 17 25.27 9.21 20.20
N LEU A 18 26.12 9.26 21.22
CA LEU A 18 27.56 9.10 21.04
C LEU A 18 27.86 7.69 20.49
N GLU A 19 28.72 7.63 19.51
CA GLU A 19 29.16 6.38 18.90
C GLU A 19 30.59 6.07 19.34
N PRO A 20 30.81 5.12 20.28
CA PRO A 20 32.14 4.66 20.58
C PRO A 20 32.72 3.92 19.36
N PRO A 21 34.00 4.03 19.06
CA PRO A 21 34.63 3.29 17.98
C PRO A 21 34.56 1.80 18.28
N GLY A 22 34.08 1.04 17.29
CA GLY A 22 33.89 -0.43 17.40
C GLY A 22 32.61 -0.82 18.11
N GLY A 23 32.27 -2.10 18.07
CA GLY A 23 31.11 -2.67 18.70
C GLY A 23 29.88 -2.84 17.79
N LEU A 24 28.93 -3.62 18.30
CA LEU A 24 27.69 -3.96 17.60
C LEU A 24 26.65 -2.83 17.73
N ARG A 25 26.18 -2.29 16.63
CA ARG A 25 25.25 -1.14 16.61
C ARG A 25 23.80 -1.62 16.54
N LEU A 26 23.09 -1.63 17.66
CA LEU A 26 21.67 -2.00 17.75
C LEU A 26 20.80 -0.87 18.34
N HIS A 27 21.11 0.41 18.07
CA HIS A 27 20.48 1.58 18.71
C HIS A 27 19.74 2.52 17.74
N MET A 28 19.95 2.40 16.41
CA MET A 28 19.42 3.35 15.42
C MET A 28 18.32 2.78 14.51
N ASN A 29 17.87 1.55 14.80
CA ASN A 29 16.91 0.84 13.95
C ASN A 29 17.39 0.76 12.49
N GLU A 30 18.70 0.63 12.29
CA GLU A 30 19.30 0.40 10.99
C GLU A 30 18.94 -1.00 10.50
N ALA A 31 19.10 -1.26 9.20
CA ALA A 31 18.93 -2.60 8.66
C ALA A 31 19.96 -3.58 9.28
N ALA A 32 19.56 -4.84 9.36
CA ALA A 32 20.39 -5.88 9.99
C ALA A 32 21.66 -6.19 9.16
N SER A 33 21.63 -5.95 7.84
CA SER A 33 22.73 -6.18 6.90
C SER A 33 22.92 -5.01 5.96
N ASP A 34 24.09 -4.94 5.34
CA ASP A 34 24.35 -4.03 4.22
C ASP A 34 23.64 -4.52 2.94
N TRP A 35 23.76 -3.77 1.89
CA TRP A 35 23.25 -4.08 0.56
C TRP A 35 23.73 -5.42 0.06
N PRO A 36 22.93 -6.18 -0.69
CA PRO A 36 23.38 -7.36 -1.43
C PRO A 36 24.58 -7.00 -2.33
N GLU A 37 25.55 -7.92 -2.44
CA GLU A 37 26.81 -7.68 -3.17
C GLU A 37 26.57 -7.23 -4.60
N GLU A 38 25.68 -7.92 -5.32
CA GLU A 38 25.31 -7.56 -6.70
C GLU A 38 24.75 -6.13 -6.82
N ALA A 39 23.91 -5.71 -5.87
CA ALA A 39 23.36 -4.37 -5.85
C ALA A 39 24.44 -3.31 -5.53
N ARG A 40 25.39 -3.64 -4.64
CA ARG A 40 26.54 -2.77 -4.35
C ARG A 40 27.42 -2.58 -5.57
N ASP A 41 27.75 -3.66 -6.27
CA ASP A 41 28.59 -3.62 -7.47
C ASP A 41 27.93 -2.82 -8.60
N ALA A 42 26.63 -3.03 -8.80
CA ALA A 42 25.83 -2.25 -9.74
C ALA A 42 25.85 -0.76 -9.40
N LEU A 43 25.70 -0.41 -8.12
CA LEU A 43 25.78 0.98 -7.68
C LEU A 43 27.17 1.59 -7.88
N MET A 44 28.21 0.88 -7.52
CA MET A 44 29.59 1.37 -7.72
C MET A 44 29.91 1.61 -9.20
N ALA A 45 29.45 0.74 -10.10
CA ALA A 45 29.60 0.92 -11.52
C ALA A 45 28.89 2.18 -12.06
N ARG A 46 27.73 2.54 -11.48
CA ARG A 46 26.99 3.77 -11.83
C ARG A 46 27.66 5.01 -11.25
N LEU A 47 28.07 4.97 -9.98
CA LEU A 47 28.72 6.10 -9.32
C LEU A 47 30.06 6.49 -9.99
N CYS A 48 30.82 5.53 -10.51
CA CYS A 48 32.05 5.80 -11.28
C CYS A 48 31.81 6.57 -12.58
N LYS A 49 30.59 6.56 -13.11
CA LYS A 49 30.20 7.27 -14.34
C LYS A 49 29.47 8.58 -14.08
N LEU A 50 29.18 8.88 -12.82
CA LEU A 50 28.36 10.04 -12.44
C LEU A 50 29.12 11.35 -12.70
N PRO A 51 28.55 12.31 -13.47
CA PRO A 51 29.16 13.62 -13.68
C PRO A 51 28.96 14.50 -12.43
N PHE A 52 29.99 14.72 -11.65
CA PHE A 52 29.91 15.47 -10.38
C PHE A 52 29.63 16.97 -10.54
N HIS A 53 29.75 17.53 -11.72
CA HIS A 53 29.58 18.96 -12.02
C HIS A 53 28.18 19.29 -12.55
N HIS A 54 27.29 18.30 -12.68
CA HIS A 54 25.90 18.49 -13.11
C HIS A 54 24.91 18.38 -11.94
N TYR A 55 23.82 19.12 -12.02
CA TYR A 55 22.66 18.89 -11.15
C TYR A 55 22.01 17.54 -11.46
N PRO A 56 21.35 16.89 -10.47
CA PRO A 56 20.64 15.63 -10.71
C PRO A 56 19.44 15.85 -11.64
N GLU A 57 19.37 15.07 -12.72
CA GLU A 57 18.32 15.21 -13.75
C GLU A 57 17.23 14.11 -13.67
N ARG A 58 17.56 12.93 -13.11
CA ARG A 58 16.69 11.75 -13.17
C ARG A 58 15.60 11.67 -12.10
N GLN A 59 15.43 12.70 -11.26
CA GLN A 59 14.46 12.64 -10.17
C GLN A 59 13.03 12.38 -10.65
N GLY A 60 12.58 13.02 -11.73
CA GLY A 60 11.24 12.85 -12.30
C GLY A 60 11.00 11.42 -12.82
N GLU A 61 11.95 10.88 -13.58
CA GLU A 61 11.92 9.50 -14.09
C GLU A 61 11.81 8.48 -12.95
N LEU A 62 12.66 8.62 -11.93
CA LEU A 62 12.69 7.68 -10.81
C LEU A 62 11.47 7.82 -9.89
N THR A 63 10.94 9.03 -9.75
CA THR A 63 9.67 9.25 -9.05
C THR A 63 8.54 8.52 -9.76
N GLU A 64 8.47 8.61 -11.08
CA GLU A 64 7.45 7.91 -11.88
C GLU A 64 7.62 6.39 -11.81
N ARG A 65 8.84 5.89 -11.92
CA ARG A 65 9.15 4.46 -11.77
C ARG A 65 8.72 3.91 -10.39
N LEU A 66 9.04 4.65 -9.32
CA LEU A 66 8.62 4.30 -7.96
C LEU A 66 7.09 4.35 -7.83
N ARG A 67 6.45 5.40 -8.37
CA ARG A 67 4.99 5.57 -8.36
C ARG A 67 4.28 4.35 -8.96
N GLN A 68 4.72 3.93 -10.14
CA GLN A 68 4.16 2.74 -10.82
C GLN A 68 4.33 1.48 -9.98
N ARG A 69 5.53 1.29 -9.41
CA ARG A 69 5.84 0.12 -8.58
C ARG A 69 4.96 0.01 -7.32
N VAL A 70 4.60 1.14 -6.70
CA VAL A 70 3.75 1.17 -5.50
C VAL A 70 2.26 1.34 -5.84
N GLY A 71 1.90 1.35 -7.11
CA GLY A 71 0.52 1.47 -7.56
C GLY A 71 -0.17 2.79 -7.19
N ALA A 72 0.59 3.89 -7.05
CA ALA A 72 0.02 5.19 -6.71
C ALA A 72 -0.58 5.90 -7.94
N PRO A 73 -1.61 6.76 -7.78
CA PRO A 73 -2.15 7.58 -8.88
C PRO A 73 -1.10 8.55 -9.44
N GLU A 74 -1.31 9.02 -10.66
CA GLU A 74 -0.49 10.10 -11.22
C GLU A 74 -0.54 11.33 -10.30
N GLY A 75 0.64 11.88 -9.98
CA GLY A 75 0.77 12.98 -9.03
C GLY A 75 0.60 12.61 -7.55
N GLY A 76 0.27 11.36 -7.22
CA GLY A 76 0.02 10.91 -5.84
C GLY A 76 1.27 10.50 -5.04
N LEU A 77 2.48 10.72 -5.58
CA LEU A 77 3.74 10.42 -4.90
C LEU A 77 4.70 11.61 -4.93
N LEU A 78 5.32 11.91 -3.79
CA LEU A 78 6.43 12.87 -3.67
C LEU A 78 7.67 12.18 -3.12
N LEU A 79 8.76 12.17 -3.91
CA LEU A 79 10.07 11.71 -3.48
C LEU A 79 10.82 12.84 -2.76
N GLY A 80 11.53 12.53 -1.66
CA GLY A 80 12.27 13.53 -0.89
C GLY A 80 13.56 13.01 -0.24
N PRO A 81 14.38 13.94 0.28
CA PRO A 81 15.68 13.63 0.89
C PRO A 81 15.52 13.10 2.32
N SER A 82 14.70 12.15 2.55
CA SER A 82 14.31 11.39 3.75
C SER A 82 12.85 11.61 4.16
N SER A 83 12.28 10.65 4.89
CA SER A 83 10.95 10.81 5.50
C SER A 83 10.92 11.99 6.50
N SER A 84 12.00 12.23 7.25
CA SER A 84 12.05 13.36 8.18
C SER A 84 12.01 14.72 7.49
N ALA A 85 12.64 14.87 6.32
CA ALA A 85 12.57 16.09 5.53
C ALA A 85 11.19 16.29 4.89
N LEU A 86 10.55 15.20 4.47
CA LEU A 86 9.17 15.25 3.99
C LEU A 86 8.19 15.62 5.10
N LEU A 87 8.38 15.10 6.32
CA LEU A 87 7.57 15.47 7.47
C LEU A 87 7.76 16.95 7.86
N ASP A 88 8.99 17.46 7.75
CA ASP A 88 9.29 18.88 7.93
C ASP A 88 8.55 19.74 6.88
N LEU A 89 8.52 19.28 5.63
CA LEU A 89 7.76 19.93 4.55
C LEU A 89 6.24 19.91 4.82
N VAL A 90 5.71 18.82 5.36
CA VAL A 90 4.30 18.73 5.78
C VAL A 90 3.99 19.73 6.91
N ALA A 91 4.88 19.85 7.88
CA ALA A 91 4.74 20.86 8.93
C ALA A 91 4.79 22.30 8.36
N LEU A 92 5.75 22.58 7.49
CA LEU A 92 5.87 23.87 6.80
C LEU A 92 4.60 24.24 6.01
N ALA A 93 4.04 23.28 5.29
CA ALA A 93 2.88 23.50 4.42
C ALA A 93 1.57 23.63 5.17
N GLY A 94 1.42 22.92 6.27
CA GLY A 94 0.13 22.72 6.93
C GLY A 94 0.00 23.33 8.32
N LEU A 95 1.00 24.08 8.83
CA LEU A 95 0.93 24.71 10.15
C LEU A 95 1.08 26.23 10.07
N SER A 96 0.08 26.93 10.60
CA SER A 96 0.21 28.33 10.99
C SER A 96 0.74 28.42 12.43
N PRO A 97 1.42 29.52 12.79
CA PRO A 97 1.88 29.72 14.17
C PRO A 97 0.75 29.59 15.19
N GLY A 98 0.97 28.76 16.21
CA GLY A 98 0.00 28.50 17.27
C GLY A 98 -0.98 27.36 17.02
N GLU A 99 -1.04 26.78 15.80
CA GLU A 99 -1.81 25.56 15.53
C GLU A 99 -1.18 24.33 16.19
N THR A 100 -2.00 23.33 16.47
CA THR A 100 -1.61 22.18 17.29
C THR A 100 -1.44 20.93 16.42
N VAL A 101 -0.38 20.15 16.69
CA VAL A 101 -0.16 18.82 16.13
C VAL A 101 -0.19 17.80 17.27
N ALA A 102 -1.03 16.76 17.10
CA ALA A 102 -1.04 15.61 17.97
C ALA A 102 -0.05 14.54 17.44
N TYR A 103 0.70 13.91 18.36
CA TYR A 103 1.66 12.86 18.06
C TYR A 103 1.76 11.84 19.21
N PRO A 104 2.21 10.60 18.97
CA PRO A 104 2.24 9.56 20.00
C PRO A 104 3.28 9.86 21.10
N GLU A 105 2.91 9.59 22.35
CA GLU A 105 3.82 9.64 23.50
C GLU A 105 3.75 8.32 24.31
N PRO A 106 4.84 7.55 24.46
CA PRO A 106 6.17 7.81 23.89
C PRO A 106 6.17 7.70 22.36
N GLY A 107 6.95 8.54 21.69
CA GLY A 107 6.99 8.64 20.24
C GLY A 107 8.36 9.01 19.66
N PHE A 108 8.40 9.30 18.39
CA PHE A 108 9.63 9.68 17.71
C PHE A 108 10.07 11.09 18.18
N SER A 109 11.23 11.14 18.81
CA SER A 109 11.77 12.35 19.49
C SER A 109 11.99 13.56 18.56
N LEU A 110 11.91 13.39 17.24
CA LEU A 110 12.02 14.48 16.27
C LEU A 110 10.72 15.27 16.11
N TYR A 111 9.56 14.69 16.42
CA TYR A 111 8.27 15.35 16.20
C TYR A 111 8.12 16.68 16.93
N PRO A 112 8.38 16.79 18.24
CA PRO A 112 8.29 18.07 18.92
C PRO A 112 9.17 19.16 18.29
N LEU A 113 10.39 18.77 17.87
CA LEU A 113 11.33 19.69 17.22
C LEU A 113 10.77 20.20 15.89
N LEU A 114 10.24 19.32 15.03
CA LEU A 114 9.69 19.70 13.74
C LEU A 114 8.46 20.61 13.89
N ILE A 115 7.59 20.31 14.83
CA ILE A 115 6.39 21.11 15.11
C ILE A 115 6.78 22.51 15.61
N GLN A 116 7.63 22.58 16.62
CA GLN A 116 8.02 23.84 17.25
C GLN A 116 8.81 24.75 16.32
N ARG A 117 9.68 24.21 15.45
CA ARG A 117 10.46 25.03 14.49
C ARG A 117 9.58 25.78 13.50
N HIS A 118 8.37 25.28 13.22
CA HIS A 118 7.37 25.95 12.40
C HIS A 118 6.36 26.79 13.21
N GLY A 119 6.60 26.99 14.51
CA GLY A 119 5.74 27.77 15.39
C GLY A 119 4.48 27.05 15.86
N GLY A 120 4.37 25.74 15.59
CA GLY A 120 3.26 24.92 16.05
C GLY A 120 3.33 24.56 17.54
N ARG A 121 2.20 24.18 18.11
CA ARG A 121 2.06 23.65 19.47
C ARG A 121 2.03 22.12 19.43
N THR A 122 2.69 21.52 20.39
CA THR A 122 2.74 20.06 20.56
C THR A 122 1.60 19.57 21.45
N ARG A 123 0.94 18.47 21.03
CA ARG A 123 -0.02 17.73 21.85
C ARG A 123 0.38 16.27 21.90
N PRO A 124 1.13 15.85 22.92
CA PRO A 124 1.45 14.43 23.11
C PRO A 124 0.18 13.65 23.42
N VAL A 125 -0.02 12.52 22.73
CA VAL A 125 -1.15 11.61 22.91
C VAL A 125 -0.60 10.30 23.48
N PRO A 126 -1.03 9.90 24.69
CA PRO A 126 -0.54 8.65 25.30
C PRO A 126 -1.03 7.44 24.50
N VAL A 127 -0.09 6.59 24.08
CA VAL A 127 -0.41 5.40 23.27
C VAL A 127 -0.45 4.10 24.09
N GLY A 128 0.00 4.12 25.33
CA GLY A 128 0.09 2.92 26.16
C GLY A 128 1.03 1.86 25.56
N THR A 129 0.84 0.59 25.96
CA THR A 129 1.65 -0.52 25.48
C THR A 129 1.21 -1.08 24.13
N GLY A 130 -0.06 -0.84 23.72
CA GLY A 130 -0.68 -1.41 22.52
C GLY A 130 -1.19 -0.41 21.51
N PHE A 131 -0.80 0.87 21.59
CA PHE A 131 -1.29 1.97 20.75
C PHE A 131 -2.82 2.18 20.85
N SER A 132 -3.29 2.65 22.01
CA SER A 132 -4.71 2.98 22.21
C SER A 132 -5.16 4.10 21.26
N LEU A 133 -6.29 3.89 20.58
CA LEU A 133 -6.89 4.90 19.68
C LEU A 133 -7.84 5.86 20.40
N GLU A 134 -8.37 5.51 21.58
CA GLU A 134 -9.35 6.33 22.30
C GLU A 134 -8.87 7.78 22.55
N PRO A 135 -7.62 8.04 23.00
CA PRO A 135 -7.16 9.42 23.17
C PRO A 135 -7.06 10.23 21.87
N TRP A 136 -6.94 9.57 20.72
CA TRP A 136 -6.85 10.23 19.43
C TRP A 136 -8.17 10.83 18.96
N PHE A 137 -9.33 10.25 19.35
CA PHE A 137 -10.62 10.86 19.08
C PHE A 137 -10.78 12.22 19.77
N GLN A 138 -10.12 12.42 20.92
CA GLN A 138 -10.10 13.70 21.61
C GLN A 138 -9.14 14.71 20.95
N ALA A 139 -8.25 14.26 20.07
CA ALA A 139 -7.28 15.10 19.37
C ALA A 139 -7.75 15.50 17.94
N LEU A 140 -8.98 15.18 17.56
CA LEU A 140 -9.54 15.52 16.25
C LEU A 140 -9.75 17.03 16.01
N ASP A 141 -9.59 17.86 17.03
CA ASP A 141 -9.57 19.32 16.96
C ASP A 141 -8.18 19.90 16.63
N CYS A 142 -7.13 19.06 16.61
CA CYS A 142 -5.79 19.46 16.18
C CYS A 142 -5.75 19.71 14.67
N ARG A 143 -4.84 20.58 14.23
CA ARG A 143 -4.62 20.85 12.81
C ARG A 143 -4.05 19.64 12.06
N GLN A 144 -3.17 18.89 12.73
CA GLN A 144 -2.59 17.65 12.18
C GLN A 144 -2.53 16.55 13.24
N LEU A 145 -2.65 15.30 12.78
CA LEU A 145 -2.45 14.09 13.58
C LEU A 145 -1.29 13.31 12.95
N TRP A 146 -0.21 13.10 13.67
CA TRP A 146 0.94 12.29 13.21
C TRP A 146 0.96 10.97 13.95
N LEU A 147 0.64 9.88 13.27
CA LEU A 147 0.61 8.53 13.82
C LEU A 147 1.78 7.71 13.26
N THR A 148 2.68 7.26 14.13
CA THR A 148 3.77 6.36 13.74
C THR A 148 3.29 4.93 13.90
N LEU A 149 3.19 4.17 12.82
CA LEU A 149 2.64 2.82 12.80
C LEU A 149 3.51 1.90 11.91
N PRO A 150 4.35 1.03 12.49
CA PRO A 150 4.61 0.76 13.92
C PRO A 150 5.27 1.92 14.68
N ASN A 151 4.83 2.11 15.93
CA ASN A 151 5.31 3.20 16.76
C ASN A 151 6.76 3.01 17.23
N ASN A 152 7.52 4.06 17.22
CA ASN A 152 8.87 4.12 17.76
C ASN A 152 8.87 4.99 19.04
N PRO A 153 9.18 4.46 20.26
CA PRO A 153 10.03 3.29 20.50
C PRO A 153 9.29 1.98 20.83
N THR A 154 7.97 1.97 20.99
CA THR A 154 7.23 0.85 21.58
C THR A 154 7.12 -0.37 20.65
N GLY A 155 7.15 -0.16 19.33
CA GLY A 155 6.84 -1.20 18.34
C GLY A 155 5.34 -1.46 18.17
N ALA A 156 4.50 -0.81 18.95
CA ALA A 156 3.04 -0.98 18.91
C ALA A 156 2.48 -0.59 17.54
N TRP A 157 1.46 -1.30 17.12
CA TRP A 157 0.85 -1.16 15.81
C TRP A 157 -0.66 -1.34 15.91
N VAL A 158 -1.39 -0.74 15.00
CA VAL A 158 -2.85 -0.83 14.87
C VAL A 158 -3.17 -1.45 13.52
N ALA A 159 -4.09 -2.40 13.48
CA ALA A 159 -4.55 -2.99 12.23
C ALA A 159 -5.30 -1.93 11.38
N PRO A 160 -5.23 -2.01 10.03
CA PRO A 160 -5.87 -1.02 9.16
C PRO A 160 -7.37 -0.85 9.43
N ASP A 161 -8.11 -1.94 9.60
CA ASP A 161 -9.53 -1.96 9.93
C ASP A 161 -9.84 -1.32 11.29
N ALA A 162 -9.00 -1.54 12.28
CA ALA A 162 -9.13 -0.92 13.60
C ALA A 162 -8.85 0.59 13.57
N LEU A 163 -8.04 1.09 12.61
CA LEU A 163 -7.76 2.51 12.42
C LEU A 163 -8.87 3.25 11.68
N GLU A 164 -9.63 2.57 10.80
CA GLU A 164 -10.68 3.18 9.97
C GLU A 164 -11.66 4.06 10.74
N PRO A 165 -12.21 3.67 11.91
CA PRO A 165 -13.13 4.54 12.65
C PRO A 165 -12.56 5.91 13.03
N LEU A 166 -11.25 5.98 13.31
CA LEU A 166 -10.57 7.26 13.59
C LEU A 166 -10.44 8.09 12.31
N LEU A 167 -10.09 7.46 11.18
CA LEU A 167 -9.98 8.14 9.90
C LEU A 167 -11.34 8.64 9.40
N ASP A 168 -12.40 7.85 9.55
CA ASP A 168 -13.78 8.26 9.24
C ASP A 168 -14.19 9.47 10.08
N ALA A 169 -13.92 9.44 11.40
CA ALA A 169 -14.23 10.55 12.30
C ALA A 169 -13.41 11.81 11.97
N ALA A 170 -12.16 11.66 11.56
CA ALA A 170 -11.31 12.76 11.11
C ALA A 170 -11.84 13.38 9.81
N ALA A 171 -12.18 12.56 8.82
CA ALA A 171 -12.70 13.00 7.53
C ALA A 171 -14.08 13.67 7.63
N ALA A 172 -14.91 13.27 8.59
CA ALA A 172 -16.24 13.83 8.84
C ALA A 172 -16.23 15.21 9.52
N ARG A 173 -15.07 15.72 9.94
CA ARG A 173 -14.98 17.05 10.57
C ARG A 173 -15.27 18.15 9.54
N PRO A 174 -15.92 19.26 9.91
CA PRO A 174 -16.10 20.43 9.02
C PRO A 174 -14.77 20.97 8.46
N GLU A 175 -13.72 20.93 9.28
CA GLU A 175 -12.33 21.20 8.92
C GLU A 175 -11.51 19.94 9.24
N PRO A 176 -11.36 19.00 8.29
CA PRO A 176 -10.66 17.76 8.53
C PRO A 176 -9.19 17.99 8.89
N PRO A 177 -8.66 17.43 9.99
CA PRO A 177 -7.24 17.47 10.27
C PRO A 177 -6.47 16.73 9.17
N LEU A 178 -5.25 17.18 8.88
CA LEU A 178 -4.32 16.40 8.07
C LEU A 178 -3.80 15.23 8.91
N VAL A 179 -4.01 14.02 8.44
CA VAL A 179 -3.51 12.80 9.11
C VAL A 179 -2.26 12.32 8.41
N VAL A 180 -1.14 12.21 9.13
CA VAL A 180 0.11 11.63 8.64
C VAL A 180 0.30 10.27 9.26
N LEU A 181 0.28 9.23 8.45
CA LEU A 181 0.63 7.87 8.83
C LEU A 181 2.13 7.68 8.54
N ASP A 182 2.96 7.80 9.59
CA ASP A 182 4.41 7.56 9.46
C ASP A 182 4.68 6.07 9.53
N GLU A 183 4.84 5.46 8.37
CA GLU A 183 5.10 4.05 8.16
C GLU A 183 6.58 3.73 7.94
N ALA A 184 7.47 4.38 8.67
CA ALA A 184 8.92 4.14 8.55
C ALA A 184 9.34 2.68 8.84
N TYR A 185 8.48 1.87 9.44
CA TYR A 185 8.73 0.47 9.81
C TYR A 185 7.70 -0.51 9.23
N ALA A 186 6.86 -0.07 8.31
CA ALA A 186 5.74 -0.87 7.80
C ALA A 186 6.18 -2.17 7.10
N GLU A 187 7.37 -2.19 6.50
CA GLU A 187 7.91 -3.38 5.85
C GLU A 187 8.14 -4.55 6.83
N PHE A 188 8.18 -4.29 8.14
CA PHE A 188 8.32 -5.31 9.18
C PHE A 188 7.00 -5.69 9.84
N ALA A 189 5.93 -4.94 9.58
CA ALA A 189 4.60 -5.17 10.12
C ALA A 189 3.83 -6.26 9.33
N ARG A 190 2.72 -6.72 9.91
CA ARG A 190 1.82 -7.71 9.28
C ARG A 190 1.10 -7.15 8.06
N ALA A 191 0.70 -5.88 8.13
CA ALA A 191 0.02 -5.16 7.06
C ALA A 191 0.40 -3.69 7.10
N THR A 192 0.00 -2.92 6.09
CA THR A 192 0.21 -1.49 6.00
C THR A 192 -1.11 -0.75 5.81
N HIS A 193 -1.12 0.55 6.09
CA HIS A 193 -2.29 1.41 5.91
C HIS A 193 -2.36 1.99 4.49
N ARG A 194 -1.76 1.30 3.51
CA ARG A 194 -1.64 1.78 2.12
C ARG A 194 -2.99 2.17 1.51
N LEU A 195 -4.04 1.42 1.81
CA LEU A 195 -5.37 1.67 1.26
C LEU A 195 -6.03 2.96 1.79
N ALA A 196 -5.56 3.47 2.93
CA ALA A 196 -6.13 4.68 3.52
C ALA A 196 -5.94 5.93 2.64
N VAL A 197 -4.82 6.04 1.90
CA VAL A 197 -4.54 7.22 1.07
C VAL A 197 -5.44 7.33 -0.16
N ASP A 198 -6.01 6.24 -0.63
CA ASP A 198 -6.95 6.27 -1.76
C ASP A 198 -8.39 6.54 -1.28
N ARG A 199 -8.69 6.22 -0.01
CA ARG A 199 -10.02 6.42 0.60
C ARG A 199 -10.19 7.80 1.23
N TYR A 200 -9.13 8.35 1.81
CA TYR A 200 -9.19 9.59 2.61
C TYR A 200 -8.28 10.68 2.02
N PRO A 201 -8.81 11.73 1.39
CA PRO A 201 -8.00 12.79 0.76
C PRO A 201 -7.20 13.63 1.75
N ASN A 202 -7.53 13.58 3.06
CA ASN A 202 -6.80 14.24 4.13
C ASN A 202 -5.74 13.34 4.79
N VAL A 203 -5.41 12.19 4.19
CA VAL A 203 -4.39 11.26 4.71
C VAL A 203 -3.14 11.30 3.84
N LEU A 204 -1.98 11.42 4.48
CA LEU A 204 -0.66 11.21 3.88
C LEU A 204 0.00 10.00 4.51
N LEU A 205 0.59 9.14 3.69
CA LEU A 205 1.36 7.99 4.13
C LEU A 205 2.83 8.21 3.83
N LEU A 206 3.67 8.15 4.85
CA LEU A 206 5.10 8.47 4.79
C LEU A 206 5.94 7.20 4.87
N ARG A 207 6.87 7.02 3.95
CA ARG A 207 7.78 5.87 3.86
C ARG A 207 9.24 6.29 3.80
N THR A 208 10.14 5.40 4.18
CA THR A 208 11.59 5.63 4.13
C THR A 208 12.34 4.43 3.58
N PHE A 209 13.38 4.68 2.81
CA PHE A 209 14.32 3.65 2.36
C PHE A 209 15.38 3.30 3.43
N SER A 210 15.43 4.08 4.52
CA SER A 210 16.49 3.97 5.54
C SER A 210 16.45 2.68 6.35
N LYS A 211 15.32 1.96 6.41
CA LYS A 211 15.11 0.81 7.31
C LYS A 211 15.09 -0.51 6.53
N ALA A 212 14.04 -0.77 5.78
CA ALA A 212 13.87 -2.02 5.06
C ALA A 212 14.89 -2.20 3.92
N LEU A 213 15.20 -1.13 3.19
CA LEU A 213 16.11 -1.18 2.04
C LEU A 213 17.57 -0.87 2.39
N ALA A 214 17.96 -0.98 3.67
CA ALA A 214 19.34 -0.76 4.12
C ALA A 214 19.97 0.55 3.60
N SER A 215 19.16 1.59 3.37
CA SER A 215 19.54 2.80 2.63
C SER A 215 19.62 4.05 3.52
N ALA A 216 19.96 3.87 4.80
CA ALA A 216 20.06 4.98 5.75
C ALA A 216 21.06 6.07 5.33
N ALA A 217 22.17 5.67 4.70
CA ALA A 217 23.21 6.58 4.19
C ALA A 217 22.75 7.41 2.98
N TRP A 218 21.83 6.87 2.16
CA TRP A 218 21.38 7.51 0.92
C TRP A 218 20.33 8.59 1.13
N ARG A 219 19.79 8.73 2.34
CA ARG A 219 18.81 9.77 2.68
C ARG A 219 17.66 9.86 1.68
N LEU A 220 16.85 8.82 1.56
CA LEU A 220 15.70 8.75 0.68
C LEU A 220 14.42 8.41 1.46
N GLY A 221 13.32 9.01 1.04
CA GLY A 221 11.97 8.71 1.51
C GLY A 221 10.94 9.21 0.51
N TYR A 222 9.71 8.80 0.68
CA TYR A 222 8.60 9.27 -0.14
C TYR A 222 7.33 9.38 0.69
N LEU A 223 6.38 10.19 0.21
CA LEU A 223 5.02 10.22 0.72
C LEU A 223 4.01 9.89 -0.39
N LEU A 224 2.90 9.33 0.03
CA LEU A 224 1.74 9.06 -0.80
C LEU A 224 0.54 9.85 -0.27
N GLY A 225 -0.35 10.26 -1.15
CA GLY A 225 -1.57 10.96 -0.80
C GLY A 225 -2.38 11.42 -2.00
N ASP A 226 -3.42 12.17 -1.73
CA ASP A 226 -4.24 12.81 -2.77
C ASP A 226 -3.36 13.65 -3.71
N PRO A 227 -3.51 13.52 -5.05
CA PRO A 227 -2.66 14.24 -6.02
C PRO A 227 -2.67 15.76 -5.86
N ALA A 228 -3.80 16.36 -5.49
CA ALA A 228 -3.88 17.81 -5.30
C ALA A 228 -3.12 18.25 -4.04
N LEU A 229 -3.19 17.46 -2.97
CA LEU A 229 -2.42 17.69 -1.74
C LEU A 229 -0.91 17.51 -1.99
N VAL A 230 -0.54 16.43 -2.68
CA VAL A 230 0.87 16.15 -3.04
C VAL A 230 1.44 17.25 -3.93
N ALA A 231 0.69 17.75 -4.92
CA ALA A 231 1.12 18.87 -5.78
C ALA A 231 1.40 20.15 -4.98
N LYS A 232 0.61 20.44 -3.93
CA LYS A 232 0.88 21.58 -3.04
C LYS A 232 2.18 21.39 -2.24
N LEU A 233 2.42 20.21 -1.71
CA LEU A 233 3.68 19.90 -1.03
C LEU A 233 4.87 19.98 -1.99
N ALA A 234 4.76 19.44 -3.19
CA ALA A 234 5.80 19.50 -4.21
C ALA A 234 6.18 20.94 -4.59
N SER A 235 5.21 21.86 -4.62
CA SER A 235 5.48 23.28 -4.92
C SER A 235 6.33 24.01 -3.86
N LEU A 236 6.42 23.45 -2.66
CA LEU A 236 7.23 23.99 -1.55
C LEU A 236 8.58 23.27 -1.40
N GLN A 237 8.77 22.16 -2.09
CA GLN A 237 10.03 21.43 -2.05
C GLN A 237 11.11 22.22 -2.78
N LEU A 238 12.26 22.42 -2.14
CA LEU A 238 13.39 23.06 -2.78
C LEU A 238 13.92 22.19 -3.94
N PRO A 239 14.38 22.79 -5.04
CA PRO A 239 14.90 22.04 -6.17
C PRO A 239 16.23 21.35 -5.80
N TYR A 240 16.51 20.23 -6.43
CA TYR A 240 17.77 19.49 -6.33
C TYR A 240 18.17 19.05 -4.92
N THR A 241 17.22 18.84 -4.02
CA THR A 241 17.49 18.43 -2.62
C THR A 241 17.97 16.98 -2.50
N ILE A 242 17.72 16.14 -3.51
CA ILE A 242 18.19 14.76 -3.53
C ILE A 242 19.50 14.69 -4.32
N PRO A 243 20.60 14.25 -3.71
CA PRO A 243 21.88 14.11 -4.41
C PRO A 243 21.80 13.12 -5.57
N ALA A 244 22.54 13.35 -6.64
CA ALA A 244 22.58 12.45 -7.80
C ALA A 244 22.99 11.02 -7.41
N ALA A 245 23.94 10.86 -6.50
CA ALA A 245 24.34 9.55 -5.98
C ALA A 245 23.20 8.81 -5.27
N SER A 246 22.33 9.54 -4.59
CA SER A 246 21.14 8.96 -3.94
C SER A 246 20.09 8.51 -4.97
N LEU A 247 19.96 9.23 -6.08
CA LEU A 247 19.08 8.82 -7.18
C LEU A 247 19.59 7.54 -7.85
N GLU A 248 20.92 7.41 -8.08
CA GLU A 248 21.49 6.16 -8.57
C GLU A 248 21.28 5.00 -7.58
N ALA A 249 21.39 5.27 -6.28
CA ALA A 249 21.09 4.27 -5.26
C ALA A 249 19.61 3.85 -5.29
N LEU A 250 18.67 4.78 -5.50
CA LEU A 250 17.25 4.45 -5.68
C LEU A 250 17.03 3.54 -6.88
N ASP A 251 17.62 3.89 -8.01
CA ASP A 251 17.46 3.14 -9.26
C ASP A 251 17.94 1.69 -9.11
N VAL A 252 19.14 1.51 -8.53
CA VAL A 252 19.67 0.17 -8.23
C VAL A 252 18.82 -0.58 -7.21
N ALA A 253 18.33 0.10 -6.16
CA ALA A 253 17.46 -0.54 -5.17
C ALA A 253 16.13 -1.02 -5.77
N LEU A 254 15.60 -0.31 -6.76
CA LEU A 254 14.41 -0.74 -7.51
C LEU A 254 14.70 -1.92 -8.43
N ASP A 255 15.89 -1.96 -9.08
CA ASP A 255 16.32 -3.08 -9.93
C ASP A 255 16.52 -4.38 -9.12
N HIS A 256 17.02 -4.26 -7.88
CA HIS A 256 17.37 -5.38 -6.99
C HIS A 256 16.39 -5.58 -5.84
N ALA A 257 15.18 -5.07 -5.93
CA ALA A 257 14.21 -5.06 -4.82
C ALA A 257 13.94 -6.43 -4.21
N GLY A 258 13.92 -7.49 -5.03
CA GLY A 258 13.73 -8.87 -4.55
C GLY A 258 14.80 -9.32 -3.55
N ALA A 259 16.07 -8.94 -3.77
CA ALA A 259 17.17 -9.29 -2.87
C ALA A 259 17.04 -8.57 -1.50
N PHE A 260 16.57 -7.32 -1.49
CA PHE A 260 16.25 -6.61 -0.24
C PHE A 260 15.06 -7.22 0.50
N GLU A 261 14.02 -7.63 -0.23
CA GLU A 261 12.83 -8.22 0.37
C GLU A 261 13.13 -9.52 1.12
N LEU A 262 14.03 -10.35 0.62
CA LEU A 262 14.46 -11.57 1.34
C LEU A 262 15.02 -11.25 2.74
N THR A 263 15.81 -10.18 2.85
CA THR A 263 16.35 -9.73 4.14
C THR A 263 15.27 -9.22 5.09
N VAL A 264 14.31 -8.46 4.55
CA VAL A 264 13.19 -7.91 5.33
C VAL A 264 12.27 -9.01 5.84
N ARG A 265 11.96 -10.00 5.01
CA ARG A 265 11.05 -11.12 5.32
C ARG A 265 11.53 -11.98 6.51
N ALA A 266 12.83 -12.17 6.67
CA ALA A 266 13.39 -12.95 7.77
C ALA A 266 13.36 -12.23 9.12
N LEU A 267 13.18 -10.90 9.13
CA LEU A 267 13.35 -10.10 10.34
C LEU A 267 12.20 -10.26 11.35
N PRO A 268 10.91 -10.25 10.99
CA PRO A 268 9.82 -10.41 11.94
C PRO A 268 9.92 -11.73 12.73
N GLU A 269 10.23 -12.84 12.07
CA GLU A 269 10.42 -14.14 12.74
C GLU A 269 11.61 -14.10 13.69
N ARG A 270 12.73 -13.50 13.29
CA ARG A 270 13.90 -13.33 14.18
C ARG A 270 13.58 -12.41 15.35
N ARG A 271 12.82 -11.33 15.15
CA ARG A 271 12.34 -10.46 16.22
C ARG A 271 11.54 -11.22 17.25
N ASP A 272 10.61 -12.05 16.80
CA ASP A 272 9.72 -12.79 17.68
C ASP A 272 10.47 -13.88 18.47
N ARG A 273 11.45 -14.56 17.83
CA ARG A 273 12.37 -15.49 18.54
C ARG A 273 13.23 -14.76 19.56
N LEU A 274 13.76 -13.59 19.20
CA LEU A 274 14.53 -12.79 20.16
C LEU A 274 13.65 -12.35 21.33
N ALA A 275 12.44 -11.87 21.09
CA ALA A 275 11.52 -11.49 22.16
C ALA A 275 11.23 -12.65 23.12
N ALA A 276 11.01 -13.85 22.58
CA ALA A 276 10.79 -15.06 23.40
C ALA A 276 12.03 -15.49 24.22
N ALA A 277 13.24 -15.23 23.72
CA ALA A 277 14.48 -15.56 24.40
C ALA A 277 14.87 -14.60 25.55
N LEU A 278 14.30 -13.40 25.59
CA LEU A 278 14.61 -12.38 26.61
C LEU A 278 13.84 -12.61 27.92
N THR A 279 13.91 -13.81 28.45
CA THR A 279 13.09 -14.32 29.58
C THR A 279 13.29 -13.56 30.90
N HIS A 280 14.39 -12.83 31.06
CA HIS A 280 14.68 -12.02 32.25
C HIS A 280 14.16 -10.59 32.14
N HIS A 281 13.44 -10.25 31.03
CA HIS A 281 12.96 -8.91 30.74
C HIS A 281 11.49 -8.93 30.32
N GLN A 282 10.78 -7.86 30.62
CA GLN A 282 9.50 -7.59 30.00
C GLN A 282 9.75 -7.04 28.60
N VAL A 283 9.22 -7.69 27.57
CA VAL A 283 9.33 -7.27 26.17
C VAL A 283 7.96 -6.84 25.67
N LEU A 284 7.86 -5.63 25.12
CA LEU A 284 6.61 -5.19 24.49
C LEU A 284 6.43 -5.85 23.12
N PRO A 285 5.21 -6.24 22.76
CA PRO A 285 4.90 -6.68 21.39
C PRO A 285 5.32 -5.62 20.38
N SER A 286 5.98 -6.04 19.29
CA SER A 286 6.49 -5.11 18.28
C SER A 286 6.21 -5.60 16.87
N GLU A 287 5.84 -4.67 16.01
CA GLU A 287 5.75 -4.83 14.55
C GLU A 287 6.89 -4.08 13.82
N GLY A 288 7.83 -3.48 14.55
CA GLY A 288 9.03 -2.84 13.99
C GLY A 288 10.21 -3.78 13.82
N ASN A 289 11.38 -3.23 13.42
CA ASN A 289 12.65 -3.93 13.40
C ASN A 289 13.42 -3.81 14.73
N PHE A 290 12.72 -3.64 15.83
CA PHE A 290 13.26 -3.44 17.17
C PHE A 290 12.31 -3.96 18.24
N LEU A 291 12.82 -4.10 19.46
CA LEU A 291 12.07 -4.46 20.67
C LEU A 291 12.28 -3.36 21.73
N GLN A 292 11.23 -3.05 22.49
CA GLN A 292 11.37 -2.32 23.75
C GLN A 292 11.37 -3.30 24.91
N VAL A 293 12.37 -3.19 25.77
CA VAL A 293 12.61 -4.09 26.89
C VAL A 293 12.77 -3.35 28.21
N SER A 294 12.37 -3.98 29.31
CA SER A 294 12.49 -3.47 30.70
C SER A 294 12.83 -4.64 31.63
N PRO A 295 13.72 -4.47 32.65
CA PRO A 295 14.51 -3.27 32.95
C PRO A 295 15.54 -2.95 31.86
N ASP A 296 16.08 -1.70 31.90
CA ASP A 296 17.05 -1.20 30.90
C ASP A 296 18.36 -2.00 30.90
N PRO A 297 18.71 -2.76 29.84
CA PRO A 297 19.93 -3.56 29.74
C PRO A 297 21.12 -2.78 29.19
N THR A 298 21.02 -1.46 29.01
CA THR A 298 22.04 -0.65 28.32
C THR A 298 23.44 -0.86 28.89
N HIS A 299 23.58 -0.94 30.21
CA HIS A 299 24.88 -1.12 30.87
C HIS A 299 25.46 -2.51 30.57
N VAL A 300 24.69 -3.56 30.77
CA VAL A 300 25.14 -4.97 30.55
C VAL A 300 25.55 -5.19 29.09
N LEU A 301 24.75 -4.66 28.16
CA LEU A 301 25.04 -4.79 26.73
C LEU A 301 26.24 -3.94 26.29
N ALA A 302 26.43 -2.75 26.91
CA ALA A 302 27.57 -1.89 26.62
C ALA A 302 28.91 -2.54 27.06
N GLU A 303 28.95 -3.19 28.20
CA GLU A 303 30.13 -3.97 28.66
C GLU A 303 30.49 -5.09 27.69
N ALA A 304 29.49 -5.69 27.03
CA ALA A 304 29.69 -6.69 25.99
C ALA A 304 29.97 -6.09 24.59
N GLY A 305 30.15 -4.76 24.49
CA GLY A 305 30.39 -4.04 23.23
C GLY A 305 29.16 -3.95 22.33
N ILE A 306 27.94 -4.00 22.89
CA ILE A 306 26.68 -3.89 22.15
C ILE A 306 26.01 -2.57 22.54
N LYS A 307 25.73 -1.72 21.54
CA LYS A 307 25.07 -0.44 21.77
C LYS A 307 23.59 -0.52 21.47
N VAL A 308 22.76 -0.23 22.48
CA VAL A 308 21.30 -0.12 22.37
C VAL A 308 20.84 1.29 22.78
N ARG A 309 19.56 1.60 22.66
CA ARG A 309 19.00 2.92 22.95
C ARG A 309 18.24 2.90 24.27
N GLY A 310 18.85 3.38 25.35
CA GLY A 310 18.12 3.68 26.60
C GLY A 310 17.07 4.76 26.34
N LEU A 311 15.91 4.64 26.97
CA LEU A 311 14.78 5.55 26.82
C LEU A 311 14.73 6.54 27.99
N PRO A 312 15.00 7.82 27.78
CA PRO A 312 15.09 8.81 28.86
C PRO A 312 13.83 8.86 29.72
N GLY A 313 14.01 8.91 31.04
CA GLY A 313 12.92 8.99 32.01
C GLY A 313 12.16 7.68 32.26
N THR A 314 12.66 6.56 31.71
CA THR A 314 12.08 5.22 31.90
C THR A 314 13.16 4.22 32.28
N ASP A 315 12.76 3.08 32.88
CA ASP A 315 13.62 1.92 33.06
C ASP A 315 13.47 0.96 31.86
N SER A 316 13.73 1.47 30.66
CA SER A 316 13.55 0.71 29.42
C SER A 316 14.60 1.08 28.38
N ALA A 317 14.89 0.13 27.49
CA ALA A 317 15.69 0.40 26.30
C ALA A 317 15.02 -0.16 25.04
N ARG A 318 15.40 0.41 23.89
CA ARG A 318 15.03 -0.10 22.57
C ARG A 318 16.24 -0.80 21.94
N ILE A 319 16.05 -2.06 21.54
CA ILE A 319 17.05 -2.91 20.91
C ILE A 319 16.67 -3.15 19.46
N THR A 320 17.51 -2.73 18.53
CA THR A 320 17.33 -3.05 17.09
C THR A 320 17.61 -4.55 16.88
N VAL A 321 16.76 -5.21 16.10
CA VAL A 321 16.95 -6.63 15.73
C VAL A 321 18.03 -6.71 14.65
N GLY A 322 19.21 -7.22 15.02
CA GLY A 322 20.34 -7.39 14.13
C GLY A 322 20.25 -8.66 13.28
N GLN A 323 21.41 -9.05 12.71
CA GLN A 323 21.57 -10.36 12.06
C GLN A 323 21.46 -11.49 13.10
N GLU A 324 21.36 -12.73 12.63
CA GLU A 324 21.18 -13.92 13.48
C GLU A 324 22.22 -14.00 14.61
N ALA A 325 23.51 -13.83 14.28
CA ALA A 325 24.58 -13.84 15.27
C ALA A 325 24.46 -12.72 16.32
N ALA A 326 23.99 -11.54 15.92
CA ALA A 326 23.76 -10.42 16.82
C ALA A 326 22.58 -10.69 17.76
N ALA A 327 21.48 -11.23 17.24
CA ALA A 327 20.31 -11.60 18.02
C ALA A 327 20.65 -12.73 19.02
N ALA A 328 21.39 -13.75 18.59
CA ALA A 328 21.85 -14.83 19.47
C ALA A 328 22.76 -14.33 20.61
N ARG A 329 23.64 -13.37 20.32
CA ARG A 329 24.50 -12.77 21.34
C ARG A 329 23.70 -11.94 22.36
N VAL A 330 22.71 -11.18 21.93
CA VAL A 330 21.82 -10.44 22.83
C VAL A 330 21.03 -11.42 23.69
N ALA A 331 20.44 -12.45 23.10
CA ALA A 331 19.67 -13.48 23.80
C ALA A 331 20.48 -14.13 24.90
N SER A 332 21.71 -14.57 24.60
CA SER A 332 22.59 -15.22 25.55
C SER A 332 23.03 -14.34 26.74
N LEU A 333 22.99 -13.02 26.60
CA LEU A 333 23.32 -12.04 27.65
C LEU A 333 22.12 -11.66 28.51
N MET A 334 20.91 -11.79 27.97
CA MET A 334 19.69 -11.24 28.58
C MET A 334 18.64 -12.32 28.93
N GLY A 335 18.89 -13.56 28.64
CA GLY A 335 17.93 -14.63 28.86
C GLY A 335 18.43 -15.98 28.36
N ASP A 336 17.58 -16.67 27.60
CA ASP A 336 17.86 -18.00 27.07
C ASP A 336 18.55 -17.94 25.70
N ALA A 337 19.06 -19.09 25.25
CA ALA A 337 19.61 -19.20 23.90
C ALA A 337 18.53 -18.95 22.84
N LEU A 338 18.91 -18.25 21.77
CA LEU A 338 18.01 -18.00 20.64
C LEU A 338 17.60 -19.33 19.99
N ALA A 339 16.31 -19.59 19.90
CA ALA A 339 15.79 -20.78 19.22
C ALA A 339 16.21 -20.78 17.74
N PRO A 340 16.40 -21.95 17.09
CA PRO A 340 16.71 -22.02 15.67
C PRO A 340 15.58 -21.40 14.82
N PRO A 341 15.88 -20.92 13.61
CA PRO A 341 14.87 -20.44 12.68
C PRO A 341 13.82 -21.53 12.38
N CYS A 342 12.56 -21.14 12.40
CA CYS A 342 11.47 -22.01 11.96
C CYS A 342 11.11 -21.66 10.52
N PRO A 343 10.95 -22.62 9.61
CA PRO A 343 10.48 -22.35 8.26
C PRO A 343 9.15 -21.60 8.31
N ARG A 344 9.14 -20.38 7.79
CA ARG A 344 7.94 -19.54 7.74
C ARG A 344 7.18 -19.83 6.45
N LYS A 345 5.87 -20.00 6.55
CA LYS A 345 5.01 -20.02 5.37
C LYS A 345 4.98 -18.63 4.70
N PRO A 346 4.95 -18.55 3.37
CA PRO A 346 4.78 -17.29 2.68
C PRO A 346 3.44 -16.66 3.05
N ARG A 347 3.38 -15.32 3.07
CA ARG A 347 2.10 -14.61 3.18
C ARG A 347 1.38 -14.71 1.87
N ARG A 348 0.17 -15.26 1.91
CA ARG A 348 -0.62 -15.60 0.74
C ARG A 348 -1.84 -14.72 0.68
N LEU A 349 -2.05 -14.04 -0.44
CA LEU A 349 -3.21 -13.21 -0.72
C LEU A 349 -4.05 -13.84 -1.82
N LEU A 350 -5.29 -14.13 -1.51
CA LEU A 350 -6.33 -14.44 -2.49
C LEU A 350 -7.08 -13.14 -2.81
N ALA A 351 -6.72 -12.54 -3.94
CA ALA A 351 -7.44 -11.42 -4.51
C ALA A 351 -8.59 -11.94 -5.38
N LEU A 352 -9.77 -11.35 -5.25
CA LEU A 352 -11.01 -11.84 -5.87
C LEU A 352 -11.66 -10.71 -6.66
N ASP A 353 -12.14 -10.99 -7.86
CA ASP A 353 -13.16 -10.13 -8.46
C ASP A 353 -14.52 -10.38 -7.79
N ILE A 354 -15.51 -9.55 -8.04
CA ILE A 354 -16.87 -9.72 -7.54
C ILE A 354 -17.74 -10.43 -8.57
N ASP A 355 -17.85 -9.86 -9.75
CA ASP A 355 -18.79 -10.30 -10.77
C ASP A 355 -18.31 -11.61 -11.41
N GLY A 356 -19.17 -12.62 -11.47
CA GLY A 356 -18.81 -13.94 -11.96
C GLY A 356 -17.92 -14.76 -11.01
N VAL A 357 -17.41 -14.17 -9.92
CA VAL A 357 -16.51 -14.81 -8.95
C VAL A 357 -17.18 -14.97 -7.58
N LEU A 358 -17.57 -13.88 -6.96
CA LEU A 358 -18.25 -13.85 -5.64
C LEU A 358 -19.77 -13.79 -5.79
N ILE A 359 -20.24 -13.11 -6.83
CA ILE A 359 -21.65 -12.85 -7.12
C ILE A 359 -21.97 -13.30 -8.55
N ASP A 360 -23.07 -14.02 -8.72
CA ASP A 360 -23.71 -14.21 -10.02
C ASP A 360 -24.46 -12.92 -10.36
N ALA A 361 -23.83 -12.08 -11.16
CA ALA A 361 -24.32 -10.78 -11.59
C ALA A 361 -24.72 -10.74 -13.07
N ASP A 362 -24.51 -11.82 -13.84
CA ASP A 362 -24.72 -11.87 -15.28
C ASP A 362 -26.11 -11.36 -15.69
N HIS A 363 -27.13 -11.85 -15.01
CA HIS A 363 -28.52 -11.45 -15.32
C HIS A 363 -28.83 -10.01 -14.91
N SER A 364 -28.23 -9.49 -13.85
CA SER A 364 -28.50 -8.11 -13.37
C SER A 364 -27.91 -7.08 -14.31
N PHE A 365 -26.64 -7.24 -14.69
CA PHE A 365 -25.94 -6.31 -15.56
C PHE A 365 -26.43 -6.40 -17.02
N MET A 366 -26.59 -7.60 -17.58
CA MET A 366 -27.15 -7.76 -18.91
C MET A 366 -28.51 -7.09 -19.06
N GLU A 367 -29.38 -7.27 -18.06
CA GLU A 367 -30.71 -6.67 -18.05
C GLU A 367 -30.67 -5.16 -17.84
N ALA A 368 -29.76 -4.63 -17.00
CA ALA A 368 -29.57 -3.20 -16.82
C ALA A 368 -29.10 -2.51 -18.11
N VAL A 369 -28.09 -3.07 -18.77
CA VAL A 369 -27.56 -2.60 -20.05
C VAL A 369 -28.63 -2.66 -21.13
N ARG A 370 -29.37 -3.77 -21.22
CA ARG A 370 -30.46 -3.97 -22.18
C ARG A 370 -31.54 -2.89 -22.01
N ARG A 371 -31.96 -2.58 -20.77
CA ARG A 371 -32.94 -1.54 -20.47
C ARG A 371 -32.41 -0.14 -20.77
N ALA A 372 -31.14 0.12 -20.44
CA ALA A 372 -30.50 1.40 -20.73
C ALA A 372 -30.41 1.65 -22.25
N LEU A 373 -29.98 0.65 -23.02
CA LEU A 373 -29.94 0.74 -24.48
C LEU A 373 -31.34 0.88 -25.09
N ALA A 374 -32.35 0.19 -24.58
CA ALA A 374 -33.73 0.35 -25.04
C ALA A 374 -34.27 1.77 -24.76
N GLU A 375 -33.85 2.44 -23.69
CA GLU A 375 -34.18 3.83 -23.40
C GLU A 375 -33.41 4.80 -24.31
N LEU A 376 -32.11 4.56 -24.54
CA LEU A 376 -31.21 5.48 -25.25
C LEU A 376 -31.22 5.27 -26.79
N ARG A 377 -31.38 4.04 -27.23
CA ARG A 377 -31.35 3.61 -28.65
C ARG A 377 -32.35 2.49 -28.93
N PRO A 378 -33.66 2.76 -28.94
CA PRO A 378 -34.73 1.73 -29.00
C PRO A 378 -34.64 0.76 -30.19
N ASN A 379 -33.98 1.16 -31.28
CA ASN A 379 -33.88 0.37 -32.50
C ASN A 379 -32.55 -0.42 -32.62
N LEU A 380 -31.68 -0.40 -31.60
CA LEU A 380 -30.44 -1.16 -31.62
C LEU A 380 -30.75 -2.63 -31.30
N PRO A 381 -30.44 -3.59 -32.19
CA PRO A 381 -30.50 -5.00 -31.86
C PRO A 381 -29.52 -5.31 -30.74
N TRP A 382 -30.04 -5.84 -29.64
CA TRP A 382 -29.23 -6.16 -28.49
C TRP A 382 -29.58 -7.55 -27.96
N THR A 383 -28.58 -8.44 -27.89
CA THR A 383 -28.72 -9.81 -27.43
C THR A 383 -27.74 -10.11 -26.32
N ASP A 384 -27.97 -11.20 -25.58
CA ASP A 384 -27.03 -11.70 -24.57
C ASP A 384 -25.66 -12.03 -25.19
N GLU A 385 -25.64 -12.49 -26.43
CA GLU A 385 -24.40 -12.76 -27.17
C GLU A 385 -23.64 -11.46 -27.47
N THR A 386 -24.33 -10.38 -27.82
CA THR A 386 -23.70 -9.07 -28.00
C THR A 386 -23.06 -8.58 -26.71
N PHE A 387 -23.72 -8.73 -25.56
CA PHE A 387 -23.16 -8.40 -24.25
C PHE A 387 -21.88 -9.19 -23.98
N ARG A 388 -21.92 -10.51 -24.16
CA ARG A 388 -20.75 -11.39 -23.97
C ARG A 388 -19.61 -11.09 -24.93
N ALA A 389 -19.91 -10.72 -26.18
CA ALA A 389 -18.91 -10.33 -27.16
C ALA A 389 -18.11 -9.10 -26.70
N PHE A 390 -18.78 -8.09 -26.13
CA PHE A 390 -18.08 -6.94 -25.51
C PHE A 390 -17.17 -7.36 -24.35
N LYS A 391 -17.66 -8.21 -23.45
CA LYS A 391 -16.86 -8.70 -22.32
C LYS A 391 -15.63 -9.51 -22.80
N ARG A 392 -15.79 -10.34 -23.82
CA ARG A 392 -14.67 -11.11 -24.42
C ARG A 392 -13.66 -10.24 -25.16
N PHE A 393 -14.09 -9.13 -25.74
CA PHE A 393 -13.20 -8.21 -26.46
C PHE A 393 -12.15 -7.57 -25.53
N GLY A 394 -12.48 -7.37 -24.24
CA GLY A 394 -11.66 -6.69 -23.25
C GLY A 394 -11.80 -5.16 -23.27
N GLY A 395 -11.48 -4.53 -22.15
CA GLY A 395 -11.64 -3.08 -21.99
C GLY A 395 -13.08 -2.60 -21.80
N PHE A 396 -14.06 -3.51 -21.77
CA PHE A 396 -15.49 -3.25 -21.57
C PHE A 396 -16.04 -3.94 -20.32
N ASN A 397 -15.21 -4.16 -19.34
CA ASN A 397 -15.62 -4.79 -18.08
C ASN A 397 -16.55 -3.90 -17.24
N ASN A 398 -16.50 -2.59 -17.46
CA ASN A 398 -17.43 -1.60 -16.89
C ASN A 398 -18.64 -1.44 -17.81
N ASP A 399 -19.85 -1.63 -17.27
CA ASP A 399 -21.12 -1.63 -18.04
C ASP A 399 -21.48 -0.25 -18.62
N PHE A 400 -21.03 0.82 -17.97
CA PHE A 400 -21.20 2.18 -18.54
C PHE A 400 -20.39 2.33 -19.82
N ARG A 401 -19.14 1.86 -19.78
CA ARG A 401 -18.24 1.85 -20.93
C ARG A 401 -18.72 0.91 -22.01
N LEU A 402 -19.23 -0.27 -21.63
CA LEU A 402 -19.86 -1.20 -22.55
C LEU A 402 -21.06 -0.58 -23.26
N THR A 403 -21.97 0.05 -22.50
CA THR A 403 -23.14 0.74 -23.06
C THR A 403 -22.72 1.91 -23.97
N ALA A 404 -21.71 2.69 -23.57
CA ALA A 404 -21.15 3.76 -24.40
C ALA A 404 -20.54 3.22 -25.70
N GLY A 405 -19.78 2.12 -25.61
CA GLY A 405 -19.21 1.42 -26.75
C GLY A 405 -20.27 0.94 -27.74
N ALA A 406 -21.33 0.32 -27.24
CA ALA A 406 -22.47 -0.10 -28.05
C ALA A 406 -23.12 1.08 -28.78
N MET A 407 -23.30 2.20 -28.12
CA MET A 407 -23.86 3.41 -28.72
C MET A 407 -22.96 4.04 -29.78
N VAL A 408 -21.66 4.09 -29.55
CA VAL A 408 -20.67 4.63 -30.51
C VAL A 408 -20.59 3.75 -31.75
N LEU A 409 -20.48 2.42 -31.57
CA LEU A 409 -20.43 1.48 -32.68
C LEU A 409 -21.75 1.49 -33.48
N ALA A 410 -22.91 1.55 -32.81
CA ALA A 410 -24.19 1.70 -33.50
C ALA A 410 -24.31 3.05 -34.26
N GLY A 411 -23.63 4.07 -33.79
CA GLY A 411 -23.53 5.35 -34.53
C GLY A 411 -22.68 5.24 -35.79
N ALA A 412 -21.60 4.44 -35.74
CA ALA A 412 -20.65 4.23 -36.83
C ALA A 412 -21.17 3.22 -37.89
N PHE A 413 -21.79 2.14 -37.46
CA PHE A 413 -22.16 1.00 -38.31
C PHE A 413 -23.67 0.85 -38.53
N GLY A 414 -24.48 1.70 -37.90
CA GLY A 414 -25.94 1.62 -37.93
C GLY A 414 -26.52 0.65 -36.90
N PRO A 415 -27.86 0.44 -36.90
CA PRO A 415 -28.54 -0.43 -35.95
C PRO A 415 -28.43 -1.90 -36.38
N VAL A 416 -27.21 -2.46 -36.28
CA VAL A 416 -26.88 -3.84 -36.62
C VAL A 416 -26.53 -4.64 -35.37
N ASP A 417 -26.55 -5.96 -35.44
CA ASP A 417 -25.99 -6.80 -34.40
C ASP A 417 -24.48 -6.59 -34.33
N LEU A 418 -23.98 -6.19 -33.17
CA LEU A 418 -22.58 -5.85 -32.94
C LEU A 418 -21.71 -7.07 -32.61
N ALA A 419 -22.30 -8.22 -32.24
CA ALA A 419 -21.53 -9.41 -31.86
C ALA A 419 -20.56 -9.89 -32.95
N PRO A 420 -20.99 -10.06 -34.23
CA PRO A 420 -20.07 -10.46 -35.30
C PRO A 420 -18.97 -9.44 -35.59
N LEU A 421 -19.24 -8.12 -35.36
CA LEU A 421 -18.24 -7.08 -35.54
C LEU A 421 -17.14 -7.16 -34.49
N LEU A 422 -17.49 -7.46 -33.25
CA LEU A 422 -16.54 -7.59 -32.14
C LEU A 422 -15.68 -8.85 -32.24
N GLU A 423 -16.19 -9.91 -32.84
CA GLU A 423 -15.41 -11.15 -33.05
C GLU A 423 -14.26 -10.99 -34.07
N VAL A 424 -14.42 -10.10 -35.06
CA VAL A 424 -13.41 -9.83 -36.10
C VAL A 424 -12.62 -8.55 -35.85
N ALA A 425 -13.05 -7.72 -34.88
CA ALA A 425 -12.36 -6.47 -34.54
C ALA A 425 -11.04 -6.74 -33.85
N ILE A 426 -10.01 -6.00 -34.22
CA ILE A 426 -8.74 -5.98 -33.51
C ILE A 426 -8.72 -4.76 -32.56
N PRO A 427 -8.01 -4.82 -31.43
CA PRO A 427 -7.96 -3.72 -30.45
C PRO A 427 -7.67 -2.35 -31.06
N THR A 428 -6.75 -2.28 -32.03
CA THR A 428 -6.38 -1.04 -32.72
C THR A 428 -7.52 -0.38 -33.52
N MET A 429 -8.55 -1.13 -33.92
CA MET A 429 -9.74 -0.54 -34.54
C MET A 429 -10.59 0.22 -33.54
N MET A 430 -10.58 -0.19 -32.27
CA MET A 430 -11.33 0.48 -31.20
C MET A 430 -10.65 1.75 -30.70
N ASP A 431 -9.33 1.90 -30.89
CA ASP A 431 -8.57 3.09 -30.48
C ASP A 431 -9.16 4.37 -31.12
N GLY A 432 -9.66 4.27 -32.36
CA GLY A 432 -10.31 5.37 -33.04
C GLY A 432 -11.63 5.85 -32.39
N TYR A 433 -12.25 5.04 -31.55
CA TYR A 433 -13.53 5.34 -30.88
C TYR A 433 -13.36 5.61 -29.38
N ILE A 434 -12.18 5.39 -28.83
CA ILE A 434 -11.93 5.42 -27.36
C ILE A 434 -12.30 6.77 -26.74
N VAL A 435 -11.96 7.89 -27.39
CA VAL A 435 -12.26 9.23 -26.91
C VAL A 435 -13.77 9.49 -26.91
N GLN A 436 -14.49 9.01 -27.93
CA GLN A 436 -15.94 9.14 -28.02
C GLN A 436 -16.63 8.33 -26.92
N ILE A 437 -16.14 7.12 -26.67
CA ILE A 437 -16.64 6.25 -25.60
C ILE A 437 -16.43 6.92 -24.24
N GLN A 438 -15.22 7.40 -23.96
CA GLN A 438 -14.88 8.08 -22.70
C GLN A 438 -15.74 9.34 -22.46
N ASN A 439 -16.05 10.10 -23.52
CA ASN A 439 -16.90 11.29 -23.42
C ASN A 439 -18.38 10.93 -23.15
N LEU A 440 -18.84 9.75 -23.55
CA LEU A 440 -20.20 9.29 -23.33
C LEU A 440 -20.39 8.61 -21.97
N GLU A 441 -19.37 7.98 -21.41
CA GLU A 441 -19.45 7.27 -20.12
C GLU A 441 -20.16 8.09 -19.03
N PRO A 442 -19.77 9.35 -18.71
CA PRO A 442 -20.41 10.14 -17.66
C PRO A 442 -21.89 10.46 -17.93
N ILE A 443 -22.29 10.52 -19.22
CA ILE A 443 -23.66 10.81 -19.63
C ILE A 443 -24.54 9.56 -19.46
N ILE A 444 -23.97 8.39 -19.73
CA ILE A 444 -24.65 7.09 -19.73
C ILE A 444 -24.77 6.52 -18.32
N GLN A 445 -23.76 6.74 -17.49
CA GLN A 445 -23.69 6.21 -16.13
C GLN A 445 -24.98 6.36 -15.34
N PRO A 446 -25.64 7.55 -15.24
CA PRO A 446 -26.87 7.68 -14.47
C PRO A 446 -28.03 6.83 -15.02
N VAL A 447 -28.06 6.60 -16.33
CA VAL A 447 -29.12 5.80 -16.97
C VAL A 447 -28.93 4.33 -16.66
N VAL A 448 -27.72 3.81 -16.78
CA VAL A 448 -27.39 2.41 -16.43
C VAL A 448 -27.62 2.18 -14.93
N GLN A 449 -27.13 3.07 -14.06
CA GLN A 449 -27.33 2.97 -12.61
C GLN A 449 -28.82 2.97 -12.21
N LYS A 450 -29.64 3.80 -12.85
CA LYS A 450 -31.11 3.80 -12.66
C LYS A 450 -31.73 2.44 -12.95
N HIS A 451 -31.26 1.75 -13.97
CA HIS A 451 -31.75 0.41 -14.32
C HIS A 451 -31.12 -0.66 -13.45
N TYR A 452 -29.83 -0.57 -13.17
CA TYR A 452 -29.12 -1.48 -12.29
C TYR A 452 -29.73 -1.53 -10.88
N ALA A 453 -30.06 -0.38 -10.31
CA ALA A 453 -30.76 -0.32 -9.01
C ALA A 453 -32.05 -1.16 -8.95
N LYS A 454 -32.66 -1.50 -10.09
CA LYS A 454 -33.86 -2.34 -10.19
C LYS A 454 -33.53 -3.81 -10.48
N THR A 455 -32.39 -4.10 -11.11
CA THR A 455 -31.99 -5.44 -11.52
C THR A 455 -31.04 -6.10 -10.52
N MET A 456 -30.41 -5.35 -9.63
CA MET A 456 -29.51 -5.88 -8.61
C MET A 456 -30.15 -6.92 -7.67
N LEU A 457 -31.46 -6.89 -7.52
CA LEU A 457 -32.21 -7.92 -6.76
C LEU A 457 -32.16 -9.31 -7.39
N LEU A 458 -31.66 -9.44 -8.63
CA LEU A 458 -31.42 -10.70 -9.31
C LEU A 458 -30.07 -11.31 -8.94
N GLU A 459 -29.19 -10.53 -8.31
CA GLU A 459 -27.86 -10.99 -7.91
C GLU A 459 -27.91 -12.02 -6.79
N ARG A 460 -27.00 -13.00 -6.85
CA ARG A 460 -26.92 -14.08 -5.86
C ARG A 460 -25.48 -14.33 -5.45
N PRO A 461 -25.22 -14.56 -4.14
CA PRO A 461 -23.88 -14.94 -3.71
C PRO A 461 -23.52 -16.33 -4.23
N LEU A 462 -22.32 -16.46 -4.78
CA LEU A 462 -21.75 -17.74 -5.25
C LEU A 462 -20.98 -18.48 -4.14
N ILE A 463 -20.60 -17.76 -3.08
CA ILE A 463 -19.73 -18.24 -2.01
C ILE A 463 -20.15 -17.65 -0.67
N THR A 464 -19.78 -18.29 0.42
CA THR A 464 -19.97 -17.80 1.79
C THR A 464 -18.62 -17.34 2.38
N HIS A 465 -18.66 -16.44 3.36
CA HIS A 465 -17.46 -15.98 4.08
C HIS A 465 -16.68 -17.15 4.70
N GLY A 466 -17.37 -18.09 5.36
CA GLY A 466 -16.74 -19.25 5.99
C GLY A 466 -16.01 -20.18 5.00
N GLU A 467 -16.51 -20.32 3.76
CA GLU A 467 -15.81 -21.08 2.71
C GLU A 467 -14.48 -20.40 2.33
N LEU A 468 -14.45 -19.06 2.28
CA LEU A 468 -13.23 -18.30 1.98
C LEU A 468 -12.23 -18.34 3.15
N GLU A 469 -12.68 -18.12 4.40
CA GLU A 469 -11.82 -18.17 5.59
C GLU A 469 -11.16 -19.54 5.78
N ALA A 470 -11.84 -20.62 5.39
CA ALA A 470 -11.30 -21.97 5.48
C ALA A 470 -10.04 -22.20 4.62
N THR A 471 -9.73 -21.30 3.67
CA THR A 471 -8.50 -21.37 2.87
C THR A 471 -7.25 -21.02 3.68
N GLY A 472 -7.38 -20.23 4.74
CA GLY A 472 -6.27 -19.70 5.52
C GLY A 472 -5.39 -18.69 4.77
N TRP A 473 -5.86 -18.18 3.62
CA TRP A 473 -5.24 -17.07 2.88
C TRP A 473 -5.78 -15.74 3.38
N ASP A 474 -4.98 -14.69 3.30
CA ASP A 474 -5.50 -13.33 3.42
C ASP A 474 -6.45 -13.06 2.24
N LEU A 475 -7.56 -12.38 2.49
CA LEU A 475 -8.63 -12.18 1.51
C LEU A 475 -8.76 -10.70 1.16
N ALA A 476 -8.85 -10.39 -0.12
CA ALA A 476 -9.17 -9.04 -0.58
C ALA A 476 -9.92 -9.06 -1.91
N VAL A 477 -10.52 -7.94 -2.27
CA VAL A 477 -11.29 -7.77 -3.51
C VAL A 477 -10.64 -6.71 -4.40
N LEU A 478 -10.57 -7.00 -5.70
CA LEU A 478 -10.28 -6.02 -6.75
C LEU A 478 -11.41 -6.07 -7.78
N THR A 479 -12.24 -5.04 -7.83
CA THR A 479 -13.44 -5.04 -8.67
C THR A 479 -13.52 -3.83 -9.59
N GLY A 480 -14.20 -4.00 -10.73
CA GLY A 480 -14.59 -2.93 -11.63
C GLY A 480 -15.82 -2.13 -11.16
N ARG A 481 -16.46 -2.52 -10.07
CA ARG A 481 -17.60 -1.79 -9.51
C ARG A 481 -17.14 -0.46 -8.90
N PRO A 482 -17.88 0.64 -9.10
CA PRO A 482 -17.67 1.89 -8.37
C PRO A 482 -18.05 1.74 -6.88
N PRO A 483 -17.63 2.70 -6.01
CA PRO A 483 -17.83 2.59 -4.56
C PRO A 483 -19.28 2.35 -4.13
N GLU A 484 -20.24 2.97 -4.79
CA GLU A 484 -21.67 2.84 -4.47
C GLU A 484 -22.19 1.42 -4.75
N GLU A 485 -21.75 0.82 -5.85
CA GLU A 485 -22.13 -0.55 -6.22
C GLU A 485 -21.39 -1.60 -5.39
N LEU A 486 -20.19 -1.29 -4.92
CA LEU A 486 -19.46 -2.14 -3.98
C LEU A 486 -20.22 -2.28 -2.65
N ILE A 487 -20.78 -1.18 -2.12
CA ILE A 487 -21.63 -1.23 -0.90
C ILE A 487 -22.83 -2.15 -1.11
N MET A 488 -23.45 -2.08 -2.29
CA MET A 488 -24.59 -2.95 -2.63
C MET A 488 -24.15 -4.42 -2.72
N ALA A 489 -22.99 -4.70 -3.29
CA ALA A 489 -22.44 -6.06 -3.36
C ALA A 489 -22.21 -6.67 -1.97
N TRP A 490 -21.72 -5.89 -1.01
CA TRP A 490 -21.61 -6.34 0.38
C TRP A 490 -22.96 -6.70 1.00
N GLY A 491 -24.02 -5.96 0.63
CA GLY A 491 -25.39 -6.29 1.03
C GLY A 491 -25.88 -7.64 0.47
N VAL A 492 -25.53 -7.97 -0.78
CA VAL A 492 -25.86 -9.25 -1.42
C VAL A 492 -25.05 -10.40 -0.78
N LEU A 493 -23.76 -10.20 -0.54
CA LEU A 493 -22.87 -11.21 0.04
C LEU A 493 -23.16 -11.48 1.54
N GLY A 494 -23.62 -10.46 2.28
CA GLY A 494 -23.80 -10.54 3.73
C GLY A 494 -22.48 -10.45 4.53
N PHE A 495 -21.37 -10.14 3.86
CA PHE A 495 -20.05 -9.88 4.45
C PHE A 495 -19.28 -8.88 3.59
N SER A 496 -18.20 -8.33 4.14
CA SER A 496 -17.28 -7.43 3.43
C SER A 496 -15.83 -7.88 3.59
N LEU A 497 -15.00 -7.56 2.60
CA LEU A 497 -13.55 -7.78 2.58
C LEU A 497 -12.84 -6.45 2.30
N PRO A 498 -11.56 -6.30 2.67
CA PRO A 498 -10.75 -5.21 2.17
C PRO A 498 -10.80 -5.17 0.64
N ALA A 499 -11.13 -4.00 0.07
CA ALA A 499 -11.42 -3.91 -1.35
C ALA A 499 -10.80 -2.69 -2.00
N ILE A 500 -10.41 -2.86 -3.26
CA ILE A 500 -10.15 -1.78 -4.20
C ILE A 500 -11.22 -1.85 -5.29
N CYS A 501 -11.88 -0.73 -5.52
CA CYS A 501 -12.92 -0.55 -6.54
C CYS A 501 -12.46 0.42 -7.64
N ASP A 502 -13.26 0.57 -8.69
CA ASP A 502 -13.02 1.54 -9.77
C ASP A 502 -13.24 2.98 -9.29
N ALA A 503 -12.29 3.48 -8.51
CA ALA A 503 -12.27 4.85 -8.00
C ALA A 503 -11.34 5.79 -8.82
N GLY A 504 -10.69 5.27 -9.88
CA GLY A 504 -9.82 6.07 -10.72
C GLY A 504 -9.10 5.28 -11.81
N PRO A 505 -8.57 5.97 -12.84
CA PRO A 505 -8.00 5.31 -14.01
C PRO A 505 -6.86 4.31 -13.69
N HIS A 506 -6.05 4.60 -12.67
CA HIS A 506 -4.91 3.77 -12.26
C HIS A 506 -5.32 2.51 -11.50
N LEU A 507 -6.55 2.46 -10.97
CA LEU A 507 -7.12 1.31 -10.26
C LEU A 507 -7.98 0.43 -11.16
N ARG A 508 -8.44 1.01 -12.29
CA ARG A 508 -9.33 0.34 -13.24
C ARG A 508 -8.58 -0.79 -13.97
N LYS A 509 -9.09 -2.01 -13.89
CA LYS A 509 -8.58 -3.13 -14.68
C LYS A 509 -8.61 -2.80 -16.18
N PRO A 510 -7.60 -3.14 -16.98
CA PRO A 510 -6.45 -4.01 -16.70
C PRO A 510 -5.22 -3.32 -16.07
N GLN A 511 -5.33 -2.08 -15.56
CA GLN A 511 -4.21 -1.43 -14.89
C GLN A 511 -3.81 -2.17 -13.61
N PRO A 512 -2.51 -2.36 -13.33
CA PRO A 512 -2.04 -3.17 -12.22
C PRO A 512 -2.12 -2.49 -10.84
N GLY A 513 -2.44 -1.19 -10.82
CA GLY A 513 -2.36 -0.37 -9.60
C GLY A 513 -3.08 -0.96 -8.40
N GLY A 514 -4.29 -1.50 -8.60
CA GLY A 514 -5.07 -2.11 -7.54
C GLY A 514 -4.41 -3.37 -6.95
N LEU A 515 -3.92 -4.29 -7.79
CA LEU A 515 -3.21 -5.49 -7.31
C LEU A 515 -1.91 -5.15 -6.59
N LEU A 516 -1.15 -4.16 -7.09
CA LEU A 516 0.08 -3.73 -6.44
C LEU A 516 -0.18 -3.12 -5.06
N GLN A 517 -1.26 -2.36 -4.91
CA GLN A 517 -1.67 -1.80 -3.62
C GLN A 517 -2.12 -2.89 -2.64
N LEU A 518 -2.90 -3.89 -3.10
CA LEU A 518 -3.29 -5.02 -2.28
C LEU A 518 -2.07 -5.84 -1.85
N ALA A 519 -1.17 -6.16 -2.78
CA ALA A 519 0.06 -6.88 -2.46
C ALA A 519 0.91 -6.14 -1.40
N ASP A 520 1.03 -4.82 -1.48
CA ASP A 520 1.73 -4.01 -0.48
C ASP A 520 0.97 -3.97 0.84
N ALA A 521 -0.34 -3.70 0.83
CA ALA A 521 -1.16 -3.59 2.04
C ALA A 521 -1.13 -4.87 2.89
N PHE A 522 -1.19 -6.03 2.25
CA PHE A 522 -1.15 -7.33 2.92
C PHE A 522 0.27 -7.88 3.10
N ARG A 523 1.30 -7.17 2.63
CA ARG A 523 2.67 -7.67 2.62
C ARG A 523 2.76 -9.06 1.99
N ALA A 524 1.99 -9.29 0.93
CA ALA A 524 1.85 -10.58 0.28
C ALA A 524 3.14 -10.97 -0.47
N GLU A 525 3.48 -12.25 -0.38
CA GLU A 525 4.63 -12.86 -1.06
C GLU A 525 4.17 -13.74 -2.23
N GLU A 526 2.97 -14.30 -2.08
CA GLU A 526 2.27 -15.07 -3.10
C GLU A 526 0.87 -14.49 -3.27
N ILE A 527 0.52 -14.10 -4.48
CA ILE A 527 -0.76 -13.53 -4.83
C ILE A 527 -1.43 -14.44 -5.86
N LEU A 528 -2.62 -14.91 -5.53
CA LEU A 528 -3.51 -15.55 -6.48
C LEU A 528 -4.67 -14.60 -6.76
N PHE A 529 -4.83 -14.17 -8.00
CA PHE A 529 -5.98 -13.38 -8.41
C PHE A 529 -6.97 -14.26 -9.16
N ALA A 530 -8.19 -14.36 -8.64
CA ALA A 530 -9.27 -15.08 -9.27
C ALA A 530 -10.22 -14.11 -9.98
N GLY A 531 -10.37 -14.29 -11.29
CA GLY A 531 -11.18 -13.42 -12.14
C GLY A 531 -11.81 -14.21 -13.29
N ASP A 532 -12.82 -13.63 -13.92
CA ASP A 532 -13.59 -14.25 -14.99
C ASP A 532 -13.45 -13.54 -16.35
N THR A 533 -12.55 -12.53 -16.42
CA THR A 533 -12.38 -11.69 -17.62
C THR A 533 -10.94 -11.63 -18.13
N VAL A 534 -10.80 -11.23 -19.39
CA VAL A 534 -9.50 -10.91 -20.03
C VAL A 534 -8.75 -9.83 -19.27
N ASP A 535 -9.47 -8.81 -18.76
CA ASP A 535 -8.89 -7.65 -18.06
C ASP A 535 -8.26 -8.06 -16.72
N ASP A 536 -8.80 -9.09 -16.06
CA ASP A 536 -8.25 -9.61 -14.80
C ASP A 536 -6.87 -10.27 -15.03
N GLY A 537 -6.79 -11.14 -16.02
CA GLY A 537 -5.54 -11.77 -16.40
C GLY A 537 -4.48 -10.77 -16.87
N ALA A 538 -4.89 -9.76 -17.65
CA ALA A 538 -4.00 -8.69 -18.11
C ALA A 538 -3.51 -7.82 -16.93
N CYS A 539 -4.38 -7.52 -15.98
CA CYS A 539 -4.05 -6.78 -14.75
C CYS A 539 -2.97 -7.52 -13.94
N LEU A 540 -3.14 -8.82 -13.72
CA LEU A 540 -2.16 -9.62 -12.98
C LEU A 540 -0.81 -9.69 -13.72
N ARG A 541 -0.80 -9.93 -15.02
CA ARG A 541 0.43 -10.00 -15.82
C ARG A 541 1.20 -8.66 -15.78
N ALA A 542 0.48 -7.53 -15.83
CA ALA A 542 1.09 -6.21 -15.69
C ALA A 542 1.67 -6.00 -14.27
N ALA A 543 1.00 -6.47 -13.22
CA ALA A 543 1.52 -6.43 -11.85
C ALA A 543 2.76 -7.30 -11.68
N ALA A 544 2.76 -8.51 -12.24
CA ALA A 544 3.89 -9.44 -12.22
C ALA A 544 5.13 -8.85 -12.92
N PHE A 545 4.94 -8.13 -14.03
CA PHE A 545 6.03 -7.44 -14.70
C PHE A 545 6.67 -6.34 -13.84
N LEU A 546 5.86 -5.62 -13.05
CA LEU A 546 6.34 -4.53 -12.18
C LEU A 546 6.94 -5.02 -10.86
N ARG A 547 6.53 -6.19 -10.38
CA ARG A 547 6.96 -6.81 -9.13
C ARG A 547 7.35 -8.28 -9.33
N PRO A 548 8.40 -8.57 -10.15
CA PRO A 548 8.80 -9.94 -10.48
C PRO A 548 9.35 -10.74 -9.29
N GLU A 549 9.67 -10.09 -8.19
CA GLU A 549 10.12 -10.74 -6.96
C GLU A 549 9.00 -11.37 -6.13
N LEU A 550 7.72 -11.10 -6.47
CA LEU A 550 6.57 -11.74 -5.85
C LEU A 550 6.11 -12.91 -6.72
N THR A 551 5.46 -13.88 -6.09
CA THR A 551 4.82 -14.97 -6.82
C THR A 551 3.40 -14.56 -7.22
N TRP A 552 3.15 -14.49 -8.51
CA TRP A 552 1.87 -14.13 -9.09
C TRP A 552 1.24 -15.30 -9.79
N ARG A 553 -0.02 -15.60 -9.50
CA ARG A 553 -0.79 -16.66 -10.14
C ARG A 553 -2.17 -16.12 -10.49
N PHE A 554 -2.68 -16.53 -11.64
CA PHE A 554 -4.03 -16.23 -12.07
C PHE A 554 -4.91 -17.47 -12.02
N ALA A 555 -6.13 -17.32 -11.51
CA ALA A 555 -7.18 -18.33 -11.62
C ALA A 555 -8.28 -17.80 -12.52
N ALA A 556 -8.31 -18.33 -13.74
CA ALA A 556 -9.34 -18.03 -14.72
C ALA A 556 -10.62 -18.81 -14.38
N LEU A 557 -11.71 -18.12 -14.11
CA LEU A 557 -12.99 -18.71 -13.72
C LEU A 557 -14.04 -18.55 -14.82
N GLY A 558 -15.13 -19.29 -14.67
CA GLY A 558 -16.30 -19.15 -15.54
C GLY A 558 -16.30 -20.02 -16.81
N PRO A 559 -17.35 -19.89 -17.63
CA PRO A 559 -17.55 -20.72 -18.82
C PRO A 559 -16.59 -20.41 -19.97
N ASP A 560 -16.15 -19.16 -20.10
CA ASP A 560 -15.27 -18.69 -21.19
C ASP A 560 -13.77 -18.70 -20.82
N ARG A 561 -13.38 -19.25 -19.66
CA ARG A 561 -12.00 -19.25 -19.13
C ARG A 561 -10.93 -19.73 -20.10
N GLU A 562 -11.22 -20.75 -20.91
CA GLU A 562 -10.28 -21.32 -21.87
C GLU A 562 -9.88 -20.35 -23.00
N ARG A 563 -10.63 -19.25 -23.18
CA ARG A 563 -10.39 -18.26 -24.22
C ARG A 563 -9.42 -17.16 -23.79
N PHE A 564 -9.24 -16.96 -22.49
CA PHE A 564 -8.41 -15.86 -21.97
C PHE A 564 -7.33 -16.33 -20.97
N ALA A 565 -7.40 -17.55 -20.48
CA ALA A 565 -6.36 -18.13 -19.64
C ALA A 565 -5.09 -18.39 -20.45
N ALA A 566 -3.94 -18.08 -19.85
CA ALA A 566 -2.64 -18.54 -20.34
C ALA A 566 -2.41 -20.02 -19.95
N PRO A 567 -1.48 -20.73 -20.62
CA PRO A 567 -1.21 -22.14 -20.31
C PRO A 567 -0.82 -22.44 -18.86
N GLU A 568 -0.20 -21.46 -18.20
CA GLU A 568 0.23 -21.51 -16.80
C GLU A 568 -0.87 -21.13 -15.80
N ASP A 569 -2.00 -20.62 -16.25
CA ASP A 569 -3.09 -20.17 -15.37
C ASP A 569 -3.90 -21.36 -14.84
N VAL A 570 -4.32 -21.26 -13.59
CA VAL A 570 -5.27 -22.22 -13.00
C VAL A 570 -6.64 -22.01 -13.62
N GLN A 571 -7.27 -23.07 -14.11
CA GLN A 571 -8.57 -22.96 -14.77
C GLN A 571 -9.63 -23.75 -14.00
N CYS A 572 -10.65 -23.07 -13.50
CA CYS A 572 -11.76 -23.66 -12.75
C CYS A 572 -13.10 -23.16 -13.28
N ALA A 573 -14.15 -23.99 -13.21
CA ALA A 573 -15.47 -23.54 -13.60
C ALA A 573 -16.04 -22.50 -12.64
N THR A 574 -15.77 -22.68 -11.34
CA THR A 574 -16.25 -21.79 -10.26
C THR A 574 -15.15 -21.57 -9.23
N LEU A 575 -15.34 -20.55 -8.38
CA LEU A 575 -14.48 -20.32 -7.24
C LEU A 575 -14.49 -21.51 -6.26
N ARG A 576 -15.61 -22.20 -6.08
CA ARG A 576 -15.69 -23.39 -5.23
C ARG A 576 -14.81 -24.55 -5.69
N ASP A 577 -14.57 -24.67 -7.00
CA ASP A 577 -13.66 -25.67 -7.55
C ASP A 577 -12.19 -25.32 -7.27
N LEU A 578 -11.88 -24.03 -7.14
CA LEU A 578 -10.55 -23.52 -6.83
C LEU A 578 -10.17 -23.73 -5.34
N LEU A 579 -11.10 -23.52 -4.39
CA LEU A 579 -10.80 -23.50 -2.96
C LEU A 579 -10.09 -24.76 -2.43
N PRO A 580 -10.47 -26.02 -2.83
CA PRO A 580 -9.76 -27.20 -2.37
C PRO A 580 -8.28 -27.26 -2.81
N MET A 581 -7.95 -26.62 -3.93
CA MET A 581 -6.59 -26.59 -4.47
C MET A 581 -5.67 -25.67 -3.63
N LEU A 582 -6.23 -24.63 -2.98
CA LEU A 582 -5.48 -23.67 -2.17
C LEU A 582 -4.89 -24.29 -0.89
N ASN A 583 -5.44 -25.40 -0.44
CA ASN A 583 -4.98 -26.13 0.75
C ASN A 583 -3.85 -27.14 0.43
N GLN A 584 -3.48 -27.31 -0.84
CA GLN A 584 -2.38 -28.15 -1.25
C GLN A 584 -1.04 -27.39 -1.14
N GLU A 585 0.07 -28.11 -0.89
CA GLU A 585 1.39 -27.46 -0.71
C GLU A 585 1.92 -26.79 -1.99
N ALA A 586 1.43 -27.21 -3.15
CA ALA A 586 1.67 -26.55 -4.44
C ALA A 586 0.37 -26.49 -5.23
N LEU A 587 -0.01 -25.32 -5.69
CA LEU A 587 -0.99 -25.14 -6.75
C LEU A 587 -0.38 -25.71 -8.04
N PRO A 588 -1.16 -26.44 -8.88
CA PRO A 588 -0.66 -27.00 -10.13
C PRO A 588 -0.09 -25.94 -11.06
#